data_60a3301c3de1b832bbbc1b139a718d4c
#
_entry.id   60a3301c3de1b832bbbc1b139a718d4c
#
_cell.length_a   1.000
_cell.length_b   1.000
_cell.length_c   1.000
_cell.angle_alpha   90.00
_cell.angle_beta   90.00
_cell.angle_gamma   90.00
#
_symmetry.space_group_name_H-M   'P 1'
#
loop_
_entity.id
_entity.type
_entity.pdbx_description
1 polymer ?
#
loop_
_entity_poly.entity_id
_entity_poly.type
_entity_poly.pdbx_seq_one_letter_code
_entity_poly.pdbx_strand_id
1 'polypeptide(L)'
;MARITFSCLPASWYCSVSLLSLGCVPRQRAFFLVFLSCSALVFLGVYQTELWGPQRHRGHVNKYLSSVETMEATDVTNTALNYGIVVDCGSSGSRVYVYYWPPHHGNLHTLLDIRQMRDHDRQPVVKKIKPGISTMALSPAKASDYLHPLLSFAATHVPRKKHKETPLYILCTAGMRLLPESQQAAILEDLVRDVPVEFDFLFSSSHAEVISGKQEGVYAWIGINFVLGRFDHAEYDDAMVEVTTGSQNHHPITRRRTVGIMDMGGASLQIAYEVPSAVHFSSPEQEESGKSLLAEFNLGCDSEHTQHVYRVYVTTFLGFGGNMARQRYEDQLVNSTITKNRLTGDQTGMMEATPLADPCLPVGLSDVVRRDGRAVHLRGQGDWVRCQGAVKPFLGLHNGTMGSPRGVYQAPIDYSNSEFYGFSEFFYCTEDVLRMGGPYDSAKYSKAATDYCATKWSTLTKRLDSKLFSKQADSSRLKYQCFKSAWMFQVLHSGFRFPKDYPSLRTAQLVYDKEVQWTLGAILFKTRFLPLRDLQAESFKQGHSNWLRSSFVYNHYLFFACILVVLLAILLYILRLRRIHQREQRQAEALDLLWVEEGEALLA
;
A
#
# COMPACT_ATOMS: atom_id res chain seq x y z
N MET A 1 -16.56 -0.75 -60.74
CA MET A 1 -15.50 -1.28 -59.83
C MET A 1 -15.54 -0.51 -58.55
N ALA A 2 -16.08 -1.11 -57.49
CA ALA A 2 -16.08 -0.51 -56.18
C ALA A 2 -14.81 -0.97 -55.44
N ARG A 3 -13.93 -0.07 -55.03
CA ARG A 3 -12.76 -0.33 -54.18
C ARG A 3 -13.19 -0.11 -52.71
N ILE A 4 -13.13 -1.15 -51.89
CA ILE A 4 -13.30 -1.06 -50.45
C ILE A 4 -11.89 -1.01 -49.85
N THR A 5 -11.51 0.14 -49.26
CA THR A 5 -10.25 0.31 -48.56
C THR A 5 -10.52 0.21 -47.04
N PHE A 6 -9.86 -0.70 -46.34
CA PHE A 6 -9.86 -0.78 -44.89
C PHE A 6 -8.71 0.08 -44.32
N SER A 7 -9.05 1.13 -43.59
CA SER A 7 -8.09 2.14 -43.09
C SER A 7 -7.46 1.81 -41.73
N CYS A 8 -7.58 0.58 -41.22
CA CYS A 8 -7.11 0.21 -39.88
C CYS A 8 -5.98 -0.84 -39.84
N LEU A 9 -5.23 -0.99 -40.93
CA LEU A 9 -4.06 -1.87 -40.97
C LEU A 9 -2.77 -1.07 -41.16
N PRO A 10 -1.62 -1.51 -40.60
CA PRO A 10 -0.33 -0.86 -40.79
C PRO A 10 0.01 -0.71 -42.28
N ALA A 11 0.72 0.36 -42.64
CA ALA A 11 1.00 0.80 -44.01
C ALA A 11 1.72 -0.23 -44.93
N SER A 12 2.11 -1.37 -44.42
CA SER A 12 2.76 -2.47 -45.14
C SER A 12 1.82 -3.59 -45.65
N TRP A 13 0.53 -3.51 -45.34
CA TRP A 13 -0.43 -4.54 -45.69
C TRP A 13 -1.54 -3.98 -46.59
N TYR A 14 -1.37 -4.12 -47.90
CA TYR A 14 -2.42 -3.80 -48.86
C TYR A 14 -3.03 -5.09 -49.41
N CYS A 15 -4.30 -5.35 -49.11
CA CYS A 15 -5.06 -6.40 -49.74
C CYS A 15 -6.11 -5.79 -50.68
N SER A 16 -5.94 -5.90 -51.99
CA SER A 16 -6.95 -5.47 -52.97
C SER A 16 -7.83 -6.66 -53.35
N VAL A 17 -9.09 -6.61 -52.97
CA VAL A 17 -10.09 -7.60 -53.42
C VAL A 17 -10.87 -6.99 -54.60
N SER A 18 -10.67 -7.51 -55.79
CA SER A 18 -11.50 -7.18 -56.94
C SER A 18 -12.69 -8.13 -57.03
N LEU A 19 -13.90 -7.62 -56.85
CA LEU A 19 -15.14 -8.35 -57.12
C LEU A 19 -15.31 -8.46 -58.65
N LEU A 20 -14.99 -9.63 -59.17
CA LEU A 20 -15.35 -10.04 -60.53
C LEU A 20 -16.73 -10.67 -60.56
N SER A 21 -17.54 -10.26 -61.54
CA SER A 21 -18.91 -10.70 -61.86
C SER A 21 -19.11 -12.23 -61.74
N LEU A 22 -20.30 -12.59 -61.25
CA LEU A 22 -20.77 -13.97 -61.14
C LEU A 22 -20.71 -14.71 -62.51
N GLY A 23 -19.65 -15.42 -62.72
CA GLY A 23 -19.50 -16.36 -63.83
C GLY A 23 -18.39 -17.32 -63.48
N CYS A 24 -18.71 -18.58 -63.18
CA CYS A 24 -17.84 -19.72 -62.94
C CYS A 24 -16.57 -19.45 -62.11
N VAL A 25 -16.71 -19.45 -60.79
CA VAL A 25 -15.56 -19.42 -59.89
C VAL A 25 -14.86 -20.78 -59.95
N PRO A 26 -13.59 -20.88 -60.38
CA PRO A 26 -12.86 -22.14 -60.36
C PRO A 26 -12.77 -22.66 -58.92
N ARG A 27 -12.97 -23.96 -58.72
CA ARG A 27 -13.01 -24.67 -57.43
C ARG A 27 -11.91 -24.26 -56.42
N GLN A 28 -10.74 -23.90 -56.90
CA GLN A 28 -9.64 -23.43 -56.06
C GLN A 28 -9.93 -22.12 -55.34
N ARG A 29 -10.69 -21.18 -55.96
CA ARG A 29 -11.05 -19.89 -55.35
C ARG A 29 -12.14 -20.03 -54.27
N ALA A 30 -13.08 -20.97 -54.46
CA ALA A 30 -14.09 -21.29 -53.44
C ALA A 30 -13.44 -21.91 -52.18
N PHE A 31 -12.44 -22.78 -52.38
CA PHE A 31 -11.66 -23.33 -51.25
C PHE A 31 -10.87 -22.27 -50.51
N PHE A 32 -10.28 -21.30 -51.23
CA PHE A 32 -9.52 -20.19 -50.62
C PHE A 32 -10.45 -19.26 -49.84
N LEU A 33 -11.65 -18.98 -50.32
CA LEU A 33 -12.63 -18.14 -49.61
C LEU A 33 -13.18 -18.83 -48.37
N VAL A 34 -13.42 -20.13 -48.39
CA VAL A 34 -13.83 -20.90 -47.21
C VAL A 34 -12.69 -20.98 -46.19
N PHE A 35 -11.46 -21.18 -46.63
CA PHE A 35 -10.29 -21.18 -45.75
C PHE A 35 -10.08 -19.78 -45.10
N LEU A 36 -10.21 -18.69 -45.87
CA LEU A 36 -10.11 -17.32 -45.41
C LEU A 36 -11.24 -16.97 -44.40
N SER A 37 -12.47 -17.42 -44.67
CA SER A 37 -13.62 -17.20 -43.75
C SER A 37 -13.47 -18.00 -42.46
N CYS A 38 -13.00 -19.26 -42.53
CA CYS A 38 -12.71 -20.07 -41.34
C CYS A 38 -11.54 -19.51 -40.55
N SER A 39 -10.47 -19.01 -41.21
CA SER A 39 -9.36 -18.35 -40.56
C SER A 39 -9.79 -17.05 -39.92
N ALA A 40 -10.66 -16.25 -40.56
CA ALA A 40 -11.23 -15.03 -39.99
C ALA A 40 -12.15 -15.32 -38.78
N LEU A 41 -12.93 -16.40 -38.83
CA LEU A 41 -13.77 -16.83 -37.71
C LEU A 41 -12.93 -17.35 -36.53
N VAL A 42 -11.85 -18.07 -36.78
CA VAL A 42 -10.90 -18.50 -35.74
C VAL A 42 -10.17 -17.28 -35.16
N PHE A 43 -9.74 -16.35 -36.03
CA PHE A 43 -9.10 -15.10 -35.56
C PHE A 43 -10.05 -14.20 -34.76
N LEU A 44 -11.31 -14.07 -35.20
CA LEU A 44 -12.36 -13.39 -34.44
C LEU A 44 -12.69 -14.12 -33.13
N GLY A 45 -12.68 -15.44 -33.11
CA GLY A 45 -12.87 -16.24 -31.90
C GLY A 45 -11.70 -16.03 -30.90
N VAL A 46 -10.45 -16.06 -31.39
CA VAL A 46 -9.26 -15.80 -30.59
C VAL A 46 -9.24 -14.34 -30.12
N TYR A 47 -9.58 -13.39 -31.00
CA TYR A 47 -9.65 -11.97 -30.67
C TYR A 47 -10.78 -11.67 -29.68
N GLN A 48 -11.94 -12.33 -29.78
CA GLN A 48 -12.99 -12.24 -28.79
C GLN A 48 -12.61 -12.92 -27.47
N THR A 49 -11.85 -14.02 -27.48
CA THR A 49 -11.36 -14.63 -26.23
C THR A 49 -10.26 -13.81 -25.57
N GLU A 50 -9.47 -13.02 -26.32
CA GLU A 50 -8.58 -12.02 -25.74
C GLU A 50 -9.34 -10.79 -25.22
N LEU A 51 -10.40 -10.34 -25.91
CA LEU A 51 -11.27 -9.25 -25.47
C LEU A 51 -12.24 -9.65 -24.34
N TRP A 52 -12.67 -10.91 -24.30
CA TRP A 52 -13.60 -11.49 -23.30
C TRP A 52 -12.93 -12.57 -22.46
N GLY A 53 -11.65 -12.84 -22.68
CA GLY A 53 -10.85 -13.62 -21.75
C GLY A 53 -10.99 -13.01 -20.37
N PRO A 54 -11.06 -13.80 -19.30
CA PRO A 54 -11.37 -13.29 -17.98
C PRO A 54 -10.42 -12.15 -17.68
N GLN A 55 -10.99 -10.95 -17.35
CA GLN A 55 -10.29 -9.75 -16.89
C GLN A 55 -9.52 -10.00 -15.58
N ARG A 56 -8.79 -11.12 -15.48
CA ARG A 56 -8.06 -11.51 -14.28
C ARG A 56 -6.88 -10.60 -13.98
N HIS A 57 -6.29 -9.93 -14.98
CA HIS A 57 -5.18 -9.00 -14.74
C HIS A 57 -5.62 -7.55 -14.56
N ARG A 58 -6.69 -7.07 -15.21
CA ARG A 58 -7.29 -5.76 -14.89
C ARG A 58 -7.97 -5.73 -13.52
N GLY A 59 -8.41 -6.89 -13.01
CA GLY A 59 -9.06 -7.00 -11.71
C GLY A 59 -8.18 -6.64 -10.51
N HIS A 60 -6.85 -6.82 -10.56
CA HIS A 60 -5.99 -6.49 -9.41
C HIS A 60 -5.82 -4.99 -9.21
N VAL A 61 -5.56 -4.22 -10.25
CA VAL A 61 -5.40 -2.76 -10.14
C VAL A 61 -6.73 -2.09 -9.77
N ASN A 62 -7.83 -2.50 -10.39
CA ASN A 62 -9.17 -1.99 -10.04
C ASN A 62 -9.70 -2.51 -8.70
N LYS A 63 -9.19 -3.63 -8.19
CA LYS A 63 -9.63 -4.20 -6.91
C LYS A 63 -9.23 -3.35 -5.70
N TYR A 64 -8.11 -2.63 -5.79
CA TYR A 64 -7.68 -1.65 -4.78
C TYR A 64 -8.24 -0.25 -5.03
N LEU A 65 -8.67 0.05 -6.27
CA LEU A 65 -9.25 1.33 -6.66
C LEU A 65 -10.79 1.35 -6.59
N SER A 66 -11.44 0.18 -6.36
CA SER A 66 -12.89 0.14 -6.19
C SER A 66 -13.30 0.87 -4.93
N SER A 67 -14.32 1.73 -5.05
CA SER A 67 -14.85 2.56 -3.97
C SER A 67 -15.35 1.73 -2.78
N VAL A 68 -15.45 2.36 -1.61
CA VAL A 68 -15.94 1.81 -0.33
C VAL A 68 -17.25 1.06 -0.44
N GLU A 69 -18.10 1.45 -1.37
CA GLU A 69 -19.44 0.85 -1.60
C GLU A 69 -19.40 -0.65 -1.90
N THR A 70 -18.23 -1.19 -2.29
CA THR A 70 -18.05 -2.61 -2.61
C THR A 70 -17.34 -3.42 -1.53
N MET A 71 -16.98 -2.84 -0.39
CA MET A 71 -16.32 -3.58 0.69
C MET A 71 -17.35 -4.41 1.47
N GLU A 72 -17.26 -5.73 1.31
CA GLU A 72 -18.13 -6.68 1.99
C GLU A 72 -17.58 -7.07 3.37
N ALA A 73 -18.48 -7.55 4.25
CA ALA A 73 -18.09 -8.21 5.49
C ALA A 73 -17.25 -9.45 5.18
N THR A 74 -16.30 -9.77 6.06
CA THR A 74 -15.47 -10.96 5.88
C THR A 74 -16.30 -12.22 6.10
N ASP A 75 -16.30 -13.12 5.12
CA ASP A 75 -17.00 -14.40 5.22
C ASP A 75 -16.22 -15.36 6.14
N VAL A 76 -16.53 -15.32 7.44
CA VAL A 76 -15.92 -16.20 8.45
C VAL A 76 -16.34 -17.66 8.32
N THR A 77 -17.33 -17.98 7.49
CA THR A 77 -17.75 -19.37 7.23
C THR A 77 -16.83 -20.06 6.21
N ASN A 78 -16.09 -19.29 5.44
CA ASN A 78 -15.12 -19.81 4.50
C ASN A 78 -13.89 -20.38 5.23
N THR A 79 -13.83 -21.69 5.34
CA THR A 79 -12.77 -22.43 6.02
C THR A 79 -11.40 -22.34 5.33
N ALA A 80 -11.35 -21.89 4.08
CA ALA A 80 -10.11 -21.73 3.33
C ALA A 80 -9.35 -20.44 3.69
N LEU A 81 -10.00 -19.47 4.36
CA LEU A 81 -9.35 -18.22 4.74
C LEU A 81 -8.30 -18.46 5.84
N ASN A 82 -7.19 -17.75 5.69
CA ASN A 82 -6.16 -17.61 6.71
C ASN A 82 -6.35 -16.28 7.45
N TYR A 83 -5.90 -16.23 8.69
CA TYR A 83 -6.04 -15.05 9.55
C TYR A 83 -4.70 -14.68 10.17
N GLY A 84 -4.57 -13.42 10.59
CA GLY A 84 -3.42 -12.93 11.34
C GLY A 84 -3.81 -11.75 12.21
N ILE A 85 -3.19 -11.65 13.37
CA ILE A 85 -3.48 -10.61 14.36
C ILE A 85 -2.21 -9.81 14.63
N VAL A 86 -2.35 -8.49 14.62
CA VAL A 86 -1.27 -7.58 15.02
C VAL A 86 -1.77 -6.63 16.08
N VAL A 87 -1.07 -6.59 17.22
CA VAL A 87 -1.28 -5.60 18.27
C VAL A 87 -0.21 -4.53 18.14
N ASP A 88 -0.64 -3.30 17.85
CA ASP A 88 0.20 -2.09 17.86
C ASP A 88 0.20 -1.50 19.27
N CYS A 89 1.32 -1.60 19.95
CA CYS A 89 1.51 -1.05 21.28
C CYS A 89 2.17 0.35 21.20
N GLY A 90 1.36 1.35 20.90
CA GLY A 90 1.81 2.75 20.74
C GLY A 90 1.98 3.50 22.05
N SER A 91 2.60 4.69 21.98
CA SER A 91 2.86 5.55 23.15
C SER A 91 1.58 6.11 23.81
N SER A 92 0.50 6.27 23.05
CA SER A 92 -0.77 6.85 23.53
C SER A 92 -1.87 5.82 23.80
N GLY A 93 -1.64 4.56 23.50
CA GLY A 93 -2.59 3.46 23.61
C GLY A 93 -2.21 2.29 22.74
N SER A 94 -2.82 1.13 23.01
CA SER A 94 -2.63 -0.08 22.20
C SER A 94 -3.86 -0.36 21.34
N ARG A 95 -3.64 -0.94 20.16
CA ARG A 95 -4.69 -1.29 19.19
C ARG A 95 -4.47 -2.69 18.67
N VAL A 96 -5.56 -3.44 18.49
CA VAL A 96 -5.53 -4.73 17.80
C VAL A 96 -6.16 -4.61 16.43
N TYR A 97 -5.52 -5.24 15.44
CA TYR A 97 -5.98 -5.37 14.07
C TYR A 97 -6.07 -6.83 13.71
N VAL A 98 -7.16 -7.22 13.05
CA VAL A 98 -7.34 -8.57 12.52
C VAL A 98 -7.30 -8.50 11.00
N TYR A 99 -6.46 -9.34 10.42
CA TYR A 99 -6.25 -9.46 8.98
C TYR A 99 -6.67 -10.86 8.52
N TYR A 100 -7.00 -10.98 7.23
CA TYR A 100 -7.27 -12.26 6.59
C TYR A 100 -6.75 -12.26 5.16
N TRP A 101 -6.50 -13.43 4.62
CA TRP A 101 -6.15 -13.64 3.21
C TRP A 101 -6.61 -15.00 2.71
N PRO A 102 -6.97 -15.11 1.41
CA PRO A 102 -7.28 -16.38 0.77
C PRO A 102 -6.03 -17.26 0.67
N PRO A 103 -6.18 -18.57 0.41
CA PRO A 103 -5.06 -19.44 0.08
C PRO A 103 -4.23 -18.86 -1.07
N HIS A 104 -2.91 -19.04 -0.99
CA HIS A 104 -2.01 -18.58 -2.04
C HIS A 104 -2.20 -19.40 -3.31
N HIS A 105 -2.23 -18.74 -4.48
CA HIS A 105 -2.51 -19.40 -5.77
C HIS A 105 -1.32 -20.17 -6.37
N GLY A 106 -0.26 -20.40 -5.61
CA GLY A 106 0.94 -21.13 -6.05
C GLY A 106 1.89 -20.35 -6.95
N ASN A 107 1.56 -19.10 -7.33
CA ASN A 107 2.47 -18.25 -8.07
C ASN A 107 3.39 -17.49 -7.10
N LEU A 108 4.64 -17.91 -7.02
CA LEU A 108 5.67 -17.35 -6.13
C LEU A 108 5.97 -15.85 -6.38
N HIS A 109 5.55 -15.31 -7.53
CA HIS A 109 5.75 -13.91 -7.90
C HIS A 109 4.65 -12.98 -7.35
N THR A 110 3.56 -13.51 -6.81
CA THR A 110 2.48 -12.71 -6.27
C THR A 110 2.56 -12.63 -4.74
N LEU A 111 2.41 -11.43 -4.19
CA LEU A 111 2.33 -11.24 -2.75
C LEU A 111 0.99 -11.76 -2.22
N LEU A 112 0.95 -12.07 -0.92
CA LEU A 112 -0.30 -12.44 -0.23
C LEU A 112 -1.32 -11.30 -0.34
N ASP A 113 -2.56 -11.61 -0.74
CA ASP A 113 -3.68 -10.65 -0.80
C ASP A 113 -4.25 -10.42 0.61
N ILE A 114 -3.43 -9.82 1.49
CA ILE A 114 -3.80 -9.55 2.87
C ILE A 114 -4.78 -8.39 2.93
N ARG A 115 -5.88 -8.60 3.65
CA ARG A 115 -6.95 -7.63 3.83
C ARG A 115 -7.27 -7.46 5.31
N GLN A 116 -7.66 -6.25 5.69
CA GLN A 116 -8.20 -6.00 7.00
C GLN A 116 -9.58 -6.63 7.14
N MET A 117 -9.79 -7.36 8.24
CA MET A 117 -11.06 -8.00 8.54
C MET A 117 -12.14 -6.94 8.79
N ARG A 118 -13.36 -7.21 8.29
CA ARG A 118 -14.55 -6.39 8.52
C ARG A 118 -15.64 -7.24 9.15
N ASP A 119 -16.33 -6.66 10.12
CA ASP A 119 -17.47 -7.29 10.77
C ASP A 119 -18.73 -7.33 9.86
N HIS A 120 -19.84 -7.82 10.39
CA HIS A 120 -21.12 -7.90 9.67
C HIS A 120 -21.69 -6.52 9.30
N ASP A 121 -21.33 -5.48 10.04
CA ASP A 121 -21.67 -4.08 9.75
C ASP A 121 -20.68 -3.42 8.77
N ARG A 122 -19.78 -4.22 8.18
CA ARG A 122 -18.70 -3.80 7.27
C ARG A 122 -17.68 -2.86 7.92
N GLN A 123 -17.68 -2.75 9.27
CA GLN A 123 -16.71 -1.94 9.97
C GLN A 123 -15.39 -2.70 10.12
N PRO A 124 -14.24 -2.01 10.09
CA PRO A 124 -12.95 -2.64 10.35
C PRO A 124 -12.91 -3.27 11.75
N VAL A 125 -12.44 -4.51 11.84
CA VAL A 125 -12.26 -5.21 13.13
C VAL A 125 -11.01 -4.65 13.79
N VAL A 126 -11.21 -3.57 14.56
CA VAL A 126 -10.16 -2.82 15.28
C VAL A 126 -10.69 -2.44 16.65
N LYS A 127 -9.88 -2.64 17.67
CA LYS A 127 -10.18 -2.15 19.04
C LYS A 127 -8.99 -1.42 19.60
N LYS A 128 -9.24 -0.32 20.33
CA LYS A 128 -8.22 0.50 20.97
C LYS A 128 -8.48 0.62 22.45
N ILE A 129 -7.38 0.57 23.23
CA ILE A 129 -7.36 0.87 24.67
C ILE A 129 -6.34 1.97 24.96
N LYS A 130 -6.52 2.68 26.04
CA LYS A 130 -5.64 3.70 26.61
C LYS A 130 -5.45 3.43 28.10
N PRO A 131 -4.32 3.91 28.68
CA PRO A 131 -3.13 4.51 28.08
C PRO A 131 -2.26 3.49 27.34
N GLY A 132 -1.05 3.87 26.85
CA GLY A 132 -0.12 2.95 26.20
C GLY A 132 0.48 1.93 27.17
N ILE A 133 0.90 0.76 26.66
CA ILE A 133 1.45 -0.35 27.47
C ILE A 133 2.71 0.05 28.27
N SER A 134 3.45 1.06 27.83
CA SER A 134 4.61 1.60 28.56
C SER A 134 4.28 2.07 29.98
N THR A 135 3.01 2.35 30.29
CA THR A 135 2.57 2.66 31.66
C THR A 135 2.65 1.46 32.60
N MET A 136 2.76 0.24 32.05
CA MET A 136 2.97 -0.99 32.84
C MET A 136 4.41 -1.13 33.33
N ALA A 137 5.32 -0.23 32.99
CA ALA A 137 6.72 -0.25 33.46
C ALA A 137 6.88 -0.33 34.98
N LEU A 138 5.91 0.22 35.76
CA LEU A 138 5.88 0.12 37.21
C LEU A 138 5.23 -1.18 37.76
N SER A 139 4.56 -1.93 36.89
CA SER A 139 3.88 -3.20 37.23
C SER A 139 3.92 -4.13 36.02
N PRO A 140 5.11 -4.60 35.60
CA PRO A 140 5.26 -5.39 34.36
C PRO A 140 4.42 -6.66 34.33
N ALA A 141 4.23 -7.32 35.48
CA ALA A 141 3.40 -8.52 35.65
C ALA A 141 1.89 -8.32 35.36
N LYS A 142 1.47 -7.13 34.95
CA LYS A 142 0.10 -6.80 34.51
C LYS A 142 0.02 -6.45 33.01
N ALA A 143 1.07 -6.69 32.26
CA ALA A 143 1.09 -6.34 30.84
C ALA A 143 0.14 -7.24 30.02
N SER A 144 0.06 -8.51 30.35
CA SER A 144 -0.89 -9.47 29.77
C SER A 144 -2.34 -9.11 30.09
N ASP A 145 -2.65 -8.81 31.37
CA ASP A 145 -3.96 -8.30 31.80
C ASP A 145 -4.38 -7.04 31.03
N TYR A 146 -3.43 -6.11 30.83
CA TYR A 146 -3.67 -4.88 30.08
C TYR A 146 -4.07 -5.17 28.63
N LEU A 147 -3.45 -6.16 27.97
CA LEU A 147 -3.79 -6.54 26.58
C LEU A 147 -4.99 -7.48 26.46
N HIS A 148 -5.41 -8.15 27.55
CA HIS A 148 -6.50 -9.12 27.55
C HIS A 148 -7.78 -8.60 26.83
N PRO A 149 -8.27 -7.35 27.04
CA PRO A 149 -9.45 -6.85 26.33
C PRO A 149 -9.29 -6.75 24.81
N LEU A 150 -8.06 -6.58 24.32
CA LEU A 150 -7.74 -6.55 22.89
C LEU A 150 -7.69 -7.95 22.30
N LEU A 151 -7.02 -8.87 22.99
CA LEU A 151 -6.85 -10.25 22.55
C LEU A 151 -8.18 -11.02 22.60
N SER A 152 -8.99 -10.81 23.65
CA SER A 152 -10.35 -11.34 23.72
C SER A 152 -11.23 -10.84 22.58
N PHE A 153 -11.14 -9.55 22.24
CA PHE A 153 -11.85 -8.99 21.08
C PHE A 153 -11.43 -9.67 19.77
N ALA A 154 -10.14 -9.87 19.55
CA ALA A 154 -9.65 -10.57 18.36
C ALA A 154 -10.14 -12.04 18.34
N ALA A 155 -10.13 -12.72 19.48
CA ALA A 155 -10.56 -14.10 19.61
C ALA A 155 -12.07 -14.31 19.30
N THR A 156 -12.92 -13.30 19.54
CA THR A 156 -14.34 -13.37 19.17
C THR A 156 -14.59 -13.22 17.66
N HIS A 157 -13.66 -12.63 16.91
CA HIS A 157 -13.80 -12.39 15.48
C HIS A 157 -13.15 -13.47 14.62
N VAL A 158 -12.06 -14.07 15.07
CA VAL A 158 -11.40 -15.18 14.35
C VAL A 158 -12.11 -16.49 14.65
N PRO A 159 -12.46 -17.33 13.65
CA PRO A 159 -13.07 -18.63 13.90
C PRO A 159 -12.18 -19.50 14.80
N ARG A 160 -12.74 -20.07 15.88
CA ARG A 160 -11.98 -20.82 16.89
C ARG A 160 -11.14 -21.96 16.30
N LYS A 161 -11.62 -22.60 15.25
CA LYS A 161 -10.89 -23.66 14.53
C LYS A 161 -9.60 -23.19 13.89
N LYS A 162 -9.49 -21.87 13.65
CA LYS A 162 -8.34 -21.22 13.01
C LYS A 162 -7.35 -20.61 14.01
N HIS A 163 -7.67 -20.54 15.30
CA HIS A 163 -6.79 -19.89 16.28
C HIS A 163 -5.36 -20.43 16.24
N LYS A 164 -5.17 -21.75 16.27
CA LYS A 164 -3.84 -22.40 16.30
C LYS A 164 -3.01 -22.15 15.03
N GLU A 165 -3.66 -21.78 13.92
CA GLU A 165 -3.01 -21.45 12.65
C GLU A 165 -2.82 -19.94 12.48
N THR A 166 -3.45 -19.13 13.33
CA THR A 166 -3.47 -17.67 13.24
C THR A 166 -2.27 -17.07 13.99
N PRO A 167 -1.26 -16.51 13.31
CA PRO A 167 -0.16 -15.84 13.98
C PRO A 167 -0.64 -14.58 14.70
N LEU A 168 -0.19 -14.43 15.95
CA LEU A 168 -0.37 -13.24 16.76
C LEU A 168 0.97 -12.51 16.91
N TYR A 169 1.03 -11.26 16.52
CA TYR A 169 2.20 -10.38 16.71
C TYR A 169 1.86 -9.24 17.65
N ILE A 170 2.65 -9.06 18.71
CA ILE A 170 2.57 -7.95 19.66
C ILE A 170 3.79 -7.06 19.43
N LEU A 171 3.59 -5.93 18.76
CA LEU A 171 4.67 -5.07 18.30
C LEU A 171 4.62 -3.72 19.03
N CYS A 172 5.63 -3.46 19.85
CA CYS A 172 5.72 -2.26 20.66
C CYS A 172 6.58 -1.20 19.96
N THR A 173 6.10 0.06 19.99
CA THR A 173 6.74 1.17 19.27
C THR A 173 7.40 2.18 20.20
N ALA A 174 7.40 3.46 19.80
CA ALA A 174 8.14 4.53 20.47
C ALA A 174 7.86 4.67 21.98
N GLY A 175 6.66 4.35 22.46
CA GLY A 175 6.35 4.39 23.89
C GLY A 175 7.23 3.45 24.71
N MET A 176 7.45 2.24 24.22
CA MET A 176 8.32 1.26 24.86
C MET A 176 9.81 1.62 24.67
N ARG A 177 10.20 2.13 23.51
CA ARG A 177 11.61 2.55 23.26
C ARG A 177 12.11 3.65 24.20
N LEU A 178 11.21 4.37 24.86
CA LEU A 178 11.54 5.39 25.88
C LEU A 178 11.84 4.80 27.26
N LEU A 179 11.50 3.52 27.50
CA LEU A 179 11.74 2.84 28.76
C LEU A 179 13.17 2.27 28.79
N PRO A 180 13.78 2.10 30.00
CA PRO A 180 14.99 1.30 30.19
C PRO A 180 14.80 -0.14 29.66
N GLU A 181 15.84 -0.73 29.11
CA GLU A 181 15.82 -2.09 28.54
C GLU A 181 15.30 -3.15 29.53
N SER A 182 15.65 -3.01 30.82
CA SER A 182 15.17 -3.93 31.87
C SER A 182 13.66 -3.88 32.04
N GLN A 183 13.05 -2.71 31.91
CA GLN A 183 11.58 -2.58 31.99
C GLN A 183 10.90 -3.08 30.71
N GLN A 184 11.52 -2.84 29.54
CA GLN A 184 11.04 -3.41 28.29
C GLN A 184 11.02 -4.94 28.35
N ALA A 185 12.15 -5.52 28.80
CA ALA A 185 12.30 -6.98 28.92
C ALA A 185 11.26 -7.59 29.89
N ALA A 186 11.04 -6.95 31.05
CA ALA A 186 10.06 -7.43 32.04
C ALA A 186 8.62 -7.43 31.51
N ILE A 187 8.24 -6.41 30.72
CA ILE A 187 6.92 -6.35 30.06
C ILE A 187 6.80 -7.46 29.00
N LEU A 188 7.81 -7.64 28.16
CA LEU A 188 7.81 -8.67 27.12
C LEU A 188 7.80 -10.08 27.71
N GLU A 189 8.53 -10.32 28.82
CA GLU A 189 8.56 -11.60 29.50
C GLU A 189 7.18 -11.99 30.04
N ASP A 190 6.46 -11.07 30.64
CA ASP A 190 5.08 -11.27 31.09
C ASP A 190 4.16 -11.66 29.93
N LEU A 191 4.21 -10.93 28.82
CA LEU A 191 3.41 -11.22 27.63
C LEU A 191 3.73 -12.60 27.04
N VAL A 192 5.01 -12.95 26.93
CA VAL A 192 5.44 -14.25 26.36
C VAL A 192 5.03 -15.41 27.25
N ARG A 193 5.02 -15.22 28.58
CA ARG A 193 4.64 -16.25 29.54
C ARG A 193 3.12 -16.46 29.58
N ASP A 194 2.33 -15.39 29.67
CA ASP A 194 0.92 -15.47 30.07
C ASP A 194 -0.04 -15.48 28.87
N VAL A 195 0.28 -14.79 27.76
CA VAL A 195 -0.59 -14.80 26.56
C VAL A 195 -0.88 -16.20 26.00
N PRO A 196 0.10 -17.15 25.90
CA PRO A 196 -0.18 -18.49 25.39
C PRO A 196 -1.01 -19.36 26.35
N VAL A 197 -1.09 -18.97 27.63
CA VAL A 197 -1.91 -19.67 28.61
C VAL A 197 -3.39 -19.37 28.42
N GLU A 198 -3.70 -18.14 28.03
CA GLU A 198 -5.09 -17.66 27.88
C GLU A 198 -5.63 -17.79 26.46
N PHE A 199 -4.74 -17.68 25.47
CA PHE A 199 -5.11 -17.66 24.05
C PHE A 199 -4.33 -18.71 23.26
N ASP A 200 -5.04 -19.55 22.49
CA ASP A 200 -4.46 -20.62 21.67
C ASP A 200 -4.04 -20.18 20.24
N PHE A 201 -3.67 -18.90 20.09
CA PHE A 201 -3.10 -18.38 18.83
C PHE A 201 -1.68 -18.90 18.60
N LEU A 202 -1.24 -18.89 17.34
CA LEU A 202 0.15 -19.16 17.00
C LEU A 202 1.04 -17.99 17.50
N PHE A 203 1.60 -18.17 18.69
CA PHE A 203 2.39 -17.16 19.37
C PHE A 203 3.69 -17.76 19.92
N SER A 204 4.78 -17.01 19.79
CA SER A 204 6.10 -17.39 20.30
C SER A 204 6.83 -16.15 20.83
N SER A 205 7.96 -16.34 21.49
CA SER A 205 8.77 -15.23 22.01
C SER A 205 9.21 -14.24 20.92
N SER A 206 9.41 -14.71 19.70
CA SER A 206 9.77 -13.84 18.55
C SER A 206 8.60 -13.03 18.00
N HIS A 207 7.39 -13.27 18.46
CA HIS A 207 6.20 -12.54 18.06
C HIS A 207 5.88 -11.34 18.96
N ALA A 208 6.51 -11.24 20.14
CA ALA A 208 6.41 -10.08 21.01
C ALA A 208 7.76 -9.34 21.02
N GLU A 209 7.79 -8.12 20.49
CA GLU A 209 9.04 -7.35 20.38
C GLU A 209 8.84 -5.85 20.46
N VAL A 210 9.88 -5.14 20.89
CA VAL A 210 9.97 -3.68 20.72
C VAL A 210 10.64 -3.42 19.37
N ILE A 211 9.84 -3.08 18.36
CA ILE A 211 10.37 -2.82 17.03
C ILE A 211 11.17 -1.51 16.99
N SER A 212 12.24 -1.50 16.23
CA SER A 212 13.01 -0.28 15.98
C SER A 212 12.18 0.72 15.16
N GLY A 213 12.51 2.00 15.25
CA GLY A 213 11.87 3.01 14.41
C GLY A 213 12.12 2.79 12.92
N LYS A 214 13.23 2.13 12.56
CA LYS A 214 13.53 1.71 11.19
C LYS A 214 12.55 0.63 10.72
N GLN A 215 12.29 -0.40 11.52
CA GLN A 215 11.28 -1.42 11.20
C GLN A 215 9.87 -0.83 11.07
N GLU A 216 9.49 0.06 12.02
CA GLU A 216 8.21 0.77 11.97
C GLU A 216 8.04 1.55 10.65
N GLY A 217 9.08 2.31 10.23
CA GLY A 217 9.09 3.04 8.96
C GLY A 217 9.05 2.14 7.74
N VAL A 218 9.78 1.02 7.72
CA VAL A 218 9.73 0.01 6.65
C VAL A 218 8.33 -0.58 6.53
N TYR A 219 7.72 -0.97 7.66
CA TYR A 219 6.37 -1.54 7.65
C TYR A 219 5.32 -0.53 7.19
N ALA A 220 5.44 0.73 7.60
CA ALA A 220 4.56 1.79 7.11
C ALA A 220 4.70 1.98 5.59
N TRP A 221 5.94 1.97 5.08
CA TRP A 221 6.21 2.06 3.64
C TRP A 221 5.66 0.84 2.87
N ILE A 222 5.81 -0.36 3.39
CA ILE A 222 5.24 -1.58 2.79
C ILE A 222 3.71 -1.48 2.76
N GLY A 223 3.08 -1.10 3.87
CA GLY A 223 1.64 -1.02 4.00
C GLY A 223 0.99 -0.08 2.97
N ILE A 224 1.52 1.13 2.80
CA ILE A 224 0.97 2.09 1.84
C ILE A 224 1.16 1.64 0.39
N ASN A 225 2.36 1.17 0.05
CA ASN A 225 2.65 0.73 -1.31
C ASN A 225 1.84 -0.51 -1.71
N PHE A 226 1.57 -1.40 -0.76
CA PHE A 226 0.67 -2.52 -0.94
C PHE A 226 -0.78 -2.08 -1.21
N VAL A 227 -1.31 -1.16 -0.39
CA VAL A 227 -2.67 -0.62 -0.57
C VAL A 227 -2.82 0.10 -1.91
N LEU A 228 -1.79 0.83 -2.34
CA LEU A 228 -1.77 1.53 -3.63
C LEU A 228 -1.50 0.61 -4.84
N GLY A 229 -1.27 -0.69 -4.63
CA GLY A 229 -0.96 -1.65 -5.71
C GLY A 229 0.39 -1.36 -6.38
N ARG A 230 1.34 -0.71 -5.67
CA ARG A 230 2.65 -0.36 -6.24
C ARG A 230 3.59 -1.57 -6.39
N PHE A 231 3.23 -2.70 -5.79
CA PHE A 231 3.96 -3.96 -5.91
C PHE A 231 3.44 -4.86 -7.04
N ASP A 232 2.38 -4.45 -7.75
CA ASP A 232 1.88 -5.13 -8.94
C ASP A 232 2.65 -4.60 -10.17
N HIS A 233 3.43 -5.47 -10.81
CA HIS A 233 4.29 -5.12 -11.96
C HIS A 233 3.54 -5.27 -13.29
N ALA A 234 2.41 -4.58 -13.47
CA ALA A 234 1.69 -4.55 -14.74
C ALA A 234 2.37 -3.57 -15.73
N GLU A 235 2.58 -4.00 -16.97
CA GLU A 235 3.40 -3.33 -18.00
C GLU A 235 2.86 -1.97 -18.53
N TYR A 236 1.75 -1.44 -18.01
CA TYR A 236 1.07 -0.28 -18.62
C TYR A 236 0.75 0.81 -17.59
N ASP A 237 1.78 1.53 -17.13
CA ASP A 237 1.54 2.73 -16.31
C ASP A 237 2.62 3.79 -16.51
N ASP A 238 2.23 5.07 -16.57
CA ASP A 238 3.12 6.23 -16.76
C ASP A 238 4.12 6.48 -15.61
N ALA A 239 4.00 5.71 -14.52
CA ALA A 239 4.82 5.84 -13.32
C ALA A 239 5.88 4.72 -13.19
N MET A 240 6.52 4.34 -14.28
CA MET A 240 7.59 3.34 -14.27
C MET A 240 8.93 3.96 -13.91
N VAL A 241 9.74 3.23 -13.15
CA VAL A 241 11.12 3.58 -12.78
C VAL A 241 12.05 2.43 -13.07
N GLU A 242 13.25 2.77 -13.52
CA GLU A 242 14.34 1.82 -13.67
C GLU A 242 15.12 1.70 -12.36
N VAL A 243 15.23 0.49 -11.83
CA VAL A 243 15.86 0.21 -10.53
C VAL A 243 17.03 -0.72 -10.73
N THR A 244 18.20 -0.31 -10.25
CA THR A 244 19.38 -1.18 -10.15
C THR A 244 19.48 -1.76 -8.73
N THR A 245 19.23 -3.05 -8.61
CA THR A 245 19.43 -3.78 -7.34
C THR A 245 20.93 -4.01 -7.10
N GLY A 246 21.36 -3.87 -5.85
CA GLY A 246 22.78 -3.75 -5.45
C GLY A 246 23.72 -4.93 -5.65
N SER A 247 23.38 -5.96 -6.40
CA SER A 247 24.30 -7.03 -6.81
C SER A 247 24.94 -6.70 -8.16
N GLN A 248 26.25 -6.82 -8.25
CA GLN A 248 27.10 -6.36 -9.37
C GLN A 248 26.76 -6.93 -10.76
N ASN A 249 25.79 -7.82 -10.92
CA ASN A 249 25.49 -8.53 -12.16
C ASN A 249 24.00 -8.49 -12.58
N HIS A 250 23.16 -7.63 -12.00
CA HIS A 250 21.76 -7.59 -12.38
C HIS A 250 21.47 -6.50 -13.39
N HIS A 251 20.79 -6.88 -14.47
CA HIS A 251 20.18 -5.93 -15.41
C HIS A 251 19.19 -5.03 -14.67
N PRO A 252 19.10 -3.73 -15.04
CA PRO A 252 18.13 -2.84 -14.44
C PRO A 252 16.71 -3.39 -14.65
N ILE A 253 15.90 -3.34 -13.59
CA ILE A 253 14.52 -3.79 -13.60
C ILE A 253 13.62 -2.57 -13.73
N THR A 254 12.70 -2.59 -14.69
CA THR A 254 11.68 -1.55 -14.81
C THR A 254 10.45 -1.98 -14.02
N ARG A 255 10.00 -1.16 -13.07
CA ARG A 255 8.83 -1.43 -12.24
C ARG A 255 8.07 -0.16 -11.88
N ARG A 256 6.86 -0.30 -11.33
CA ARG A 256 6.07 0.83 -10.83
C ARG A 256 6.84 1.61 -9.77
N ARG A 257 6.78 2.94 -9.86
CA ARG A 257 7.31 3.83 -8.85
C ARG A 257 6.55 3.64 -7.54
N THR A 258 7.28 3.41 -6.46
CA THR A 258 6.74 3.38 -5.11
C THR A 258 6.55 4.79 -4.56
N VAL A 259 5.71 4.92 -3.54
CA VAL A 259 5.54 6.20 -2.84
C VAL A 259 6.38 6.24 -1.58
N GLY A 260 6.88 7.42 -1.23
CA GLY A 260 7.49 7.69 0.05
C GLY A 260 6.43 7.95 1.13
N ILE A 261 6.80 7.75 2.39
CA ILE A 261 5.94 8.02 3.54
C ILE A 261 6.60 8.95 4.55
N MET A 262 5.77 9.68 5.24
CA MET A 262 6.11 10.36 6.49
C MET A 262 5.04 10.02 7.53
N ASP A 263 5.47 9.56 8.70
CA ASP A 263 4.59 9.26 9.83
C ASP A 263 5.04 10.01 11.07
N MET A 264 4.19 10.87 11.60
CA MET A 264 4.44 11.61 12.82
C MET A 264 3.48 11.12 13.90
N GLY A 265 3.94 10.20 14.72
CA GLY A 265 3.21 9.73 15.89
C GLY A 265 3.24 10.70 17.06
N GLY A 266 2.87 10.22 18.26
CA GLY A 266 2.95 11.02 19.48
C GLY A 266 4.38 11.29 19.95
N ALA A 267 5.28 10.30 19.84
CA ALA A 267 6.63 10.37 20.36
C ALA A 267 7.73 10.38 19.28
N SER A 268 7.51 9.80 18.11
CA SER A 268 8.49 9.69 17.04
C SER A 268 7.97 10.23 15.71
N LEU A 269 8.91 10.53 14.82
CA LEU A 269 8.71 10.93 13.44
C LEU A 269 9.53 10.00 12.56
N GLN A 270 8.93 9.42 11.52
CA GLN A 270 9.58 8.59 10.53
C GLN A 270 9.43 9.19 9.13
N ILE A 271 10.46 8.98 8.30
CA ILE A 271 10.38 9.14 6.85
C ILE A 271 10.97 7.89 6.19
N ALA A 272 10.29 7.35 5.19
CA ALA A 272 10.80 6.22 4.42
C ALA A 272 10.44 6.36 2.94
N TYR A 273 11.39 6.10 2.06
CA TYR A 273 11.22 6.13 0.62
C TYR A 273 12.23 5.24 -0.09
N GLU A 274 11.87 4.72 -1.23
CA GLU A 274 12.75 3.90 -2.04
C GLU A 274 13.86 4.73 -2.67
N VAL A 275 15.06 4.14 -2.68
CA VAL A 275 16.22 4.69 -3.38
C VAL A 275 16.55 3.78 -4.56
N PRO A 276 16.10 4.12 -5.77
CA PRO A 276 16.17 3.23 -6.93
C PRO A 276 17.59 3.06 -7.50
N SER A 277 18.48 4.00 -7.25
CA SER A 277 19.86 3.99 -7.75
C SER A 277 20.89 3.84 -6.62
N ALA A 278 22.14 3.60 -6.99
CA ALA A 278 23.22 3.58 -6.02
C ALA A 278 23.35 4.92 -5.29
N VAL A 279 23.44 4.86 -3.97
CA VAL A 279 23.64 6.05 -3.14
C VAL A 279 25.12 6.41 -3.15
N HIS A 280 25.45 7.65 -3.52
CA HIS A 280 26.80 8.17 -3.45
C HIS A 280 27.02 8.89 -2.13
N PHE A 281 28.09 8.53 -1.43
CA PHE A 281 28.48 9.15 -0.16
C PHE A 281 29.69 10.06 -0.37
N SER A 282 29.72 11.18 0.34
CA SER A 282 30.81 12.18 0.20
C SER A 282 32.01 11.86 1.08
N SER A 283 31.86 11.01 2.10
CA SER A 283 32.94 10.58 3.00
C SER A 283 32.69 9.16 3.53
N PRO A 284 33.71 8.46 4.03
CA PRO A 284 33.56 7.15 4.66
C PRO A 284 32.64 7.16 5.88
N GLU A 285 32.67 8.22 6.71
CA GLU A 285 31.80 8.36 7.89
C GLU A 285 30.34 8.55 7.46
N GLN A 286 30.12 9.28 6.38
CA GLN A 286 28.78 9.44 5.78
C GLN A 286 28.29 8.11 5.19
N GLU A 287 29.19 7.32 4.61
CA GLU A 287 28.86 6.01 4.05
C GLU A 287 28.42 5.03 5.14
N GLU A 288 29.17 4.93 6.24
CA GLU A 288 28.83 4.06 7.38
C GLU A 288 27.48 4.47 8.00
N SER A 289 27.33 5.75 8.29
CA SER A 289 26.08 6.32 8.81
C SER A 289 24.92 6.10 7.84
N GLY A 290 25.12 6.40 6.54
CA GLY A 290 24.10 6.29 5.51
C GLY A 290 23.66 4.86 5.22
N LYS A 291 24.60 3.89 5.20
CA LYS A 291 24.28 2.47 5.03
C LYS A 291 23.40 1.93 6.16
N SER A 292 23.59 2.40 7.38
CA SER A 292 22.76 2.01 8.52
C SER A 292 21.29 2.43 8.36
N LEU A 293 21.03 3.49 7.56
CA LEU A 293 19.70 4.03 7.29
C LEU A 293 19.03 3.40 6.07
N LEU A 294 19.75 2.58 5.29
CA LEU A 294 19.19 1.82 4.19
C LEU A 294 18.68 0.48 4.68
N ALA A 295 17.46 0.10 4.27
CA ALA A 295 16.89 -1.23 4.47
C ALA A 295 16.75 -1.89 3.09
N GLU A 296 17.43 -3.02 2.90
CA GLU A 296 17.24 -3.84 1.69
C GLU A 296 16.54 -5.14 2.09
N PHE A 297 15.44 -5.46 1.43
CA PHE A 297 14.62 -6.62 1.75
C PHE A 297 13.85 -7.11 0.53
N ASN A 298 13.49 -8.40 0.54
CA ASN A 298 12.63 -9.03 -0.43
C ASN A 298 11.25 -9.29 0.21
N LEU A 299 10.18 -8.82 -0.42
CA LEU A 299 8.79 -9.10 -0.02
C LEU A 299 8.26 -10.41 -0.63
N GLY A 300 8.88 -10.90 -1.70
CA GLY A 300 8.55 -12.19 -2.30
C GLY A 300 8.97 -13.36 -1.43
N CYS A 301 8.38 -14.52 -1.66
CA CYS A 301 8.75 -15.77 -1.00
C CYS A 301 9.89 -16.52 -1.70
N ASP A 302 10.32 -16.07 -2.88
CA ASP A 302 11.38 -16.68 -3.68
C ASP A 302 12.65 -15.80 -3.63
N SER A 303 13.77 -16.41 -3.27
CA SER A 303 15.07 -15.74 -3.21
C SER A 303 15.72 -15.52 -4.60
N GLU A 304 15.32 -16.28 -5.61
CA GLU A 304 15.89 -16.18 -6.96
C GLU A 304 15.28 -15.02 -7.75
N HIS A 305 14.06 -14.58 -7.42
CA HIS A 305 13.38 -13.51 -8.13
C HIS A 305 13.53 -12.17 -7.41
N THR A 306 14.13 -11.23 -8.10
CA THR A 306 14.47 -9.89 -7.56
C THR A 306 13.38 -8.84 -7.76
N GLN A 307 12.23 -9.20 -8.34
CA GLN A 307 11.13 -8.25 -8.63
C GLN A 307 10.60 -7.53 -7.38
N HIS A 308 10.61 -8.20 -6.23
CA HIS A 308 10.16 -7.67 -4.95
C HIS A 308 11.31 -7.31 -4.00
N VAL A 309 12.52 -7.12 -4.52
CA VAL A 309 13.65 -6.58 -3.75
C VAL A 309 13.57 -5.06 -3.77
N TYR A 310 13.52 -4.47 -2.59
CA TYR A 310 13.42 -3.02 -2.41
C TYR A 310 14.57 -2.52 -1.54
N ARG A 311 15.13 -1.37 -1.92
CA ARG A 311 16.08 -0.62 -1.11
C ARG A 311 15.43 0.66 -0.65
N VAL A 312 15.13 0.75 0.64
CA VAL A 312 14.37 1.85 1.24
C VAL A 312 15.28 2.60 2.20
N TYR A 313 15.41 3.90 2.00
CA TYR A 313 15.96 4.80 3.00
C TYR A 313 14.92 4.99 4.09
N VAL A 314 15.31 4.78 5.34
CA VAL A 314 14.43 4.94 6.49
C VAL A 314 15.17 5.63 7.62
N THR A 315 14.58 6.71 8.12
CA THR A 315 15.07 7.33 9.34
C THR A 315 13.95 7.62 10.32
N THR A 316 14.28 7.57 11.60
CA THR A 316 13.36 7.83 12.70
C THR A 316 13.97 8.83 13.67
N PHE A 317 13.15 9.77 14.14
CA PHE A 317 13.52 10.80 15.10
C PHE A 317 12.67 10.64 16.35
N LEU A 318 13.23 9.98 17.37
CA LEU A 318 12.60 9.86 18.67
C LEU A 318 12.59 11.24 19.35
N GLY A 319 11.44 11.61 19.94
CA GLY A 319 11.22 12.94 20.53
C GLY A 319 10.71 13.98 19.53
N PHE A 320 10.48 13.62 18.25
CA PHE A 320 9.96 14.50 17.19
C PHE A 320 8.48 14.29 16.87
N GLY A 321 7.83 13.31 17.49
CA GLY A 321 6.37 13.19 17.41
C GLY A 321 5.66 14.40 18.02
N GLY A 322 4.43 14.64 17.58
CA GLY A 322 3.71 15.89 17.90
C GLY A 322 3.53 16.17 19.39
N ASN A 323 3.38 15.12 20.23
CA ASN A 323 3.22 15.31 21.68
C ASN A 323 4.57 15.55 22.37
N MET A 324 5.59 14.77 22.02
CA MET A 324 6.93 14.94 22.60
C MET A 324 7.58 16.27 22.17
N ALA A 325 7.37 16.70 20.94
CA ALA A 325 7.82 18.00 20.49
C ALA A 325 7.17 19.13 21.30
N ARG A 326 5.86 19.04 21.58
CA ARG A 326 5.16 20.00 22.45
C ARG A 326 5.72 19.97 23.86
N GLN A 327 5.94 18.80 24.44
CA GLN A 327 6.51 18.66 25.77
C GLN A 327 7.90 19.33 25.86
N ARG A 328 8.80 19.06 24.90
CA ARG A 328 10.13 19.68 24.82
C ARG A 328 10.04 21.22 24.74
N TYR A 329 9.09 21.72 23.97
CA TYR A 329 8.84 23.17 23.87
C TYR A 329 8.37 23.75 25.23
N GLU A 330 7.44 23.10 25.92
CA GLU A 330 6.96 23.51 27.25
C GLU A 330 8.08 23.48 28.29
N ASP A 331 8.91 22.42 28.27
CA ASP A 331 10.06 22.31 29.18
C ASP A 331 11.05 23.47 28.96
N GLN A 332 11.30 23.86 27.72
CA GLN A 332 12.13 25.01 27.41
C GLN A 332 11.48 26.33 27.88
N LEU A 333 10.17 26.50 27.65
CA LEU A 333 9.44 27.68 28.12
C LEU A 333 9.56 27.82 29.64
N VAL A 334 9.32 26.76 30.41
CA VAL A 334 9.44 26.74 31.87
C VAL A 334 10.85 27.09 32.28
N ASN A 335 11.85 26.40 31.77
CA ASN A 335 13.25 26.57 32.16
C ASN A 335 13.78 27.96 31.80
N SER A 336 13.51 28.44 30.59
CA SER A 336 13.94 29.78 30.16
C SER A 336 13.27 30.91 30.95
N THR A 337 11.98 30.77 31.26
CA THR A 337 11.23 31.76 32.04
C THR A 337 11.75 31.84 33.48
N ILE A 338 11.95 30.68 34.12
CA ILE A 338 12.47 30.65 35.49
C ILE A 338 13.90 31.22 35.54
N THR A 339 14.74 30.87 34.58
CA THR A 339 16.11 31.40 34.50
C THR A 339 16.10 32.91 34.29
N LYS A 340 15.29 33.40 33.35
CA LYS A 340 15.15 34.85 33.12
C LYS A 340 14.68 35.57 34.37
N ASN A 341 13.60 35.12 35.00
CA ASN A 341 13.05 35.73 36.19
C ASN A 341 14.08 35.83 37.36
N ARG A 342 14.92 34.78 37.51
CA ARG A 342 16.02 34.81 38.50
C ARG A 342 17.07 35.86 38.20
N LEU A 343 17.36 36.08 36.91
CA LEU A 343 18.38 37.07 36.50
C LEU A 343 17.87 38.50 36.52
N THR A 344 16.58 38.72 36.19
CA THR A 344 16.01 40.05 36.04
C THR A 344 15.17 40.50 37.25
N GLY A 345 14.83 39.60 38.16
CA GLY A 345 13.89 39.86 39.25
C GLY A 345 12.42 39.88 38.82
N ASP A 346 12.13 39.50 37.55
CA ASP A 346 10.77 39.48 37.02
C ASP A 346 9.92 38.36 37.65
N GLN A 347 8.60 38.49 37.55
CA GLN A 347 7.61 37.51 38.00
C GLN A 347 6.76 36.99 36.82
N THR A 348 7.25 37.14 35.59
CA THR A 348 6.52 36.69 34.37
C THR A 348 6.22 35.19 34.43
N GLY A 349 4.97 34.82 34.25
CA GLY A 349 4.50 33.43 34.28
C GLY A 349 4.34 32.83 35.68
N MET A 350 4.74 33.52 36.75
CA MET A 350 4.66 32.96 38.11
C MET A 350 3.24 33.04 38.69
N MET A 351 2.44 33.98 38.21
CA MET A 351 1.06 34.20 38.65
C MET A 351 0.14 34.33 37.43
N GLU A 352 -1.13 34.04 37.62
CA GLU A 352 -2.17 34.22 36.59
C GLU A 352 -2.29 35.67 36.11
N ALA A 353 -2.01 36.63 36.99
CA ALA A 353 -2.02 38.06 36.67
C ALA A 353 -0.86 38.49 35.75
N THR A 354 0.25 37.75 35.74
CA THR A 354 1.45 38.05 34.95
C THR A 354 1.83 36.87 34.04
N PRO A 355 0.94 36.39 33.14
CA PRO A 355 1.19 35.22 32.37
C PRO A 355 2.32 35.40 31.34
N LEU A 356 3.05 34.35 31.05
CA LEU A 356 3.98 34.32 29.93
C LEU A 356 3.20 34.24 28.61
N ALA A 357 3.55 35.09 27.67
CA ALA A 357 2.97 35.08 26.34
C ALA A 357 3.50 33.89 25.52
N ASP A 358 2.61 32.99 25.10
CA ASP A 358 2.94 31.84 24.21
C ASP A 358 2.40 32.09 22.79
N PRO A 359 3.28 32.28 21.78
CA PRO A 359 2.85 32.50 20.40
C PRO A 359 2.17 31.27 19.78
N CYS A 360 2.39 30.08 20.34
CA CYS A 360 1.91 28.79 19.81
C CYS A 360 0.56 28.35 20.39
N LEU A 361 -0.06 29.14 21.26
CA LEU A 361 -1.42 28.93 21.76
C LEU A 361 -2.40 29.91 21.10
N PRO A 362 -3.67 29.49 20.84
CA PRO A 362 -4.69 30.38 20.31
C PRO A 362 -4.89 31.65 21.13
N VAL A 363 -5.28 32.73 20.47
CA VAL A 363 -5.45 34.04 21.10
C VAL A 363 -6.37 33.96 22.32
N GLY A 364 -5.87 34.41 23.46
CA GLY A 364 -6.63 34.52 24.69
C GLY A 364 -6.81 33.23 25.48
N LEU A 365 -6.27 32.11 25.02
CA LEU A 365 -6.24 30.88 25.81
C LEU A 365 -5.33 31.09 27.04
N SER A 366 -5.85 30.80 28.23
CA SER A 366 -5.04 30.67 29.44
C SER A 366 -4.73 29.21 29.70
N ASP A 367 -3.47 28.89 30.01
CA ASP A 367 -2.99 27.55 30.30
C ASP A 367 -1.95 27.56 31.41
N VAL A 368 -1.72 26.43 32.05
CA VAL A 368 -0.71 26.27 33.09
C VAL A 368 0.12 25.03 32.81
N VAL A 369 1.40 25.25 32.56
CA VAL A 369 2.37 24.15 32.43
C VAL A 369 3.01 23.88 33.78
N ARG A 370 2.93 22.63 34.23
CA ARG A 370 3.54 22.17 35.49
C ARG A 370 4.67 21.19 35.18
N ARG A 371 5.85 21.47 35.77
CA ARG A 371 7.06 20.62 35.64
C ARG A 371 7.84 20.66 36.96
N ASP A 372 8.17 19.49 37.49
CA ASP A 372 9.00 19.34 38.69
C ASP A 372 8.53 20.23 39.88
N GLY A 373 7.23 20.22 40.14
CA GLY A 373 6.63 21.05 41.20
C GLY A 373 6.53 22.55 40.90
N ARG A 374 6.97 23.00 39.72
CA ARG A 374 6.90 24.40 39.26
C ARG A 374 5.76 24.57 38.29
N ALA A 375 5.08 25.71 38.35
CA ALA A 375 4.00 26.09 37.47
C ALA A 375 4.34 27.38 36.73
N VAL A 376 4.09 27.43 35.43
CA VAL A 376 4.18 28.63 34.61
C VAL A 376 2.83 28.86 33.95
N HIS A 377 2.24 30.05 34.24
CA HIS A 377 1.00 30.48 33.62
C HIS A 377 1.26 31.05 32.24
N LEU A 378 0.54 30.56 31.25
CA LEU A 378 0.66 30.92 29.82
C LEU A 378 -0.57 31.69 29.36
N ARG A 379 -0.35 32.63 28.41
CA ARG A 379 -1.40 33.33 27.69
C ARG A 379 -1.15 33.25 26.18
N GLY A 380 -2.06 32.65 25.46
CA GLY A 380 -1.96 32.47 24.00
C GLY A 380 -1.99 33.80 23.25
N GLN A 381 -1.03 33.99 22.36
CA GLN A 381 -0.94 35.13 21.43
C GLN A 381 -1.40 34.80 20.03
N GLY A 382 -1.36 33.53 19.64
CA GLY A 382 -1.79 33.07 18.33
C GLY A 382 -0.97 33.63 17.17
N ASP A 383 0.34 33.82 17.38
CA ASP A 383 1.25 34.38 16.38
C ASP A 383 1.95 33.25 15.63
N TRP A 384 1.46 32.99 14.44
CA TRP A 384 1.97 31.93 13.56
C TRP A 384 3.46 32.05 13.22
N VAL A 385 3.92 33.27 12.92
CA VAL A 385 5.31 33.52 12.50
C VAL A 385 6.26 33.33 13.68
N ARG A 386 5.90 33.89 14.83
CA ARG A 386 6.68 33.74 16.07
C ARG A 386 6.66 32.29 16.56
N CYS A 387 5.54 31.58 16.41
CA CYS A 387 5.45 30.17 16.77
C CYS A 387 6.39 29.32 15.88
N GLN A 388 6.41 29.53 14.57
CA GLN A 388 7.38 28.86 13.69
C GLN A 388 8.83 29.15 14.12
N GLY A 389 9.15 30.38 14.43
CA GLY A 389 10.48 30.75 14.93
C GLY A 389 10.83 30.07 16.26
N ALA A 390 9.86 29.92 17.15
CA ALA A 390 10.04 29.27 18.44
C ALA A 390 10.23 27.76 18.35
N VAL A 391 9.60 27.09 17.40
CA VAL A 391 9.73 25.61 17.23
C VAL A 391 10.92 25.20 16.37
N LYS A 392 11.39 26.05 15.45
CA LYS A 392 12.49 25.75 14.53
C LYS A 392 13.78 25.24 15.21
N PRO A 393 14.25 25.83 16.34
CA PRO A 393 15.48 25.35 17.01
C PRO A 393 15.41 23.89 17.45
N PHE A 394 14.21 23.34 17.73
CA PHE A 394 14.03 21.94 18.13
C PHE A 394 14.30 20.93 17.03
N LEU A 395 14.41 21.36 15.78
CA LEU A 395 14.85 20.51 14.67
C LEU A 395 16.34 20.14 14.81
N GLY A 396 17.14 20.92 15.56
CA GLY A 396 18.55 20.64 15.72
C GLY A 396 19.34 20.69 14.40
N LEU A 397 18.98 21.64 13.54
CA LEU A 397 19.66 21.83 12.24
C LEU A 397 21.08 22.36 12.49
N HIS A 398 22.09 21.69 11.95
CA HIS A 398 23.48 22.12 12.02
C HIS A 398 23.87 22.81 10.72
N ASN A 399 24.60 23.93 10.83
CA ASN A 399 25.17 24.62 9.67
C ASN A 399 26.18 23.68 8.96
N GLY A 400 25.93 23.37 7.70
CA GLY A 400 26.83 22.55 6.87
C GLY A 400 26.46 21.08 6.71
N THR A 401 25.46 20.58 7.43
CA THR A 401 24.95 19.21 7.22
C THR A 401 23.84 19.14 6.18
N MET A 402 23.75 18.02 5.48
CA MET A 402 22.75 17.76 4.44
C MET A 402 21.35 17.63 5.04
N GLY A 403 20.80 18.75 5.48
CA GLY A 403 19.40 19.10 5.49
C GLY A 403 18.37 18.25 6.19
N SER A 404 18.73 17.38 7.13
CA SER A 404 17.71 16.64 7.89
C SER A 404 17.74 17.03 9.38
N PRO A 405 16.69 16.72 10.15
CA PRO A 405 16.70 16.97 11.58
C PRO A 405 17.91 16.32 12.27
N ARG A 406 18.51 17.02 13.25
CA ARG A 406 19.73 16.61 13.97
C ARG A 406 20.96 16.34 13.10
N GLY A 407 20.98 16.83 11.86
CA GLY A 407 22.10 16.58 10.94
C GLY A 407 22.29 15.14 10.50
N VAL A 408 21.27 14.30 10.64
CA VAL A 408 21.28 12.91 10.16
C VAL A 408 21.37 12.90 8.64
N TYR A 409 22.14 11.98 8.07
CA TYR A 409 22.20 11.83 6.61
C TYR A 409 20.81 11.61 6.02
N GLN A 410 20.51 12.28 4.93
CA GLN A 410 19.29 12.08 4.14
C GLN A 410 19.68 11.74 2.71
N ALA A 411 19.24 10.57 2.22
CA ALA A 411 19.41 10.21 0.84
C ALA A 411 18.69 11.21 -0.06
N PRO A 412 19.25 11.59 -1.22
CA PRO A 412 18.62 12.54 -2.14
C PRO A 412 17.21 12.09 -2.55
N ILE A 413 16.28 13.04 -2.58
CA ILE A 413 14.91 12.84 -3.08
C ILE A 413 14.82 13.51 -4.45
N ASP A 414 14.41 12.76 -5.45
CA ASP A 414 14.02 13.33 -6.75
C ASP A 414 12.58 13.84 -6.65
N TYR A 415 12.42 15.11 -6.29
CA TYR A 415 11.09 15.76 -6.17
C TYR A 415 10.33 15.87 -7.49
N SER A 416 11.01 15.76 -8.63
CA SER A 416 10.35 15.77 -9.94
C SER A 416 9.66 14.44 -10.26
N ASN A 417 10.18 13.34 -9.71
CA ASN A 417 9.69 11.98 -9.94
C ASN A 417 9.43 11.20 -8.64
N SER A 418 8.83 11.86 -7.65
CA SER A 418 8.44 11.24 -6.37
C SER A 418 7.02 11.60 -6.00
N GLU A 419 6.42 10.79 -5.15
CA GLU A 419 5.13 11.02 -4.53
C GLU A 419 5.25 10.64 -3.05
N PHE A 420 4.68 11.45 -2.14
CA PHE A 420 4.75 11.22 -0.70
C PHE A 420 3.39 11.28 -0.04
N TYR A 421 3.23 10.44 0.99
CA TYR A 421 2.07 10.46 1.88
C TYR A 421 2.48 10.77 3.31
N GLY A 422 1.77 11.70 3.95
CA GLY A 422 1.90 12.05 5.35
C GLY A 422 0.75 11.48 6.17
N PHE A 423 1.08 10.68 7.19
CA PHE A 423 0.12 10.00 8.06
C PHE A 423 0.14 10.56 9.48
N SER A 424 -0.80 10.08 10.31
CA SER A 424 -0.91 10.44 11.72
C SER A 424 -1.02 11.95 11.94
N GLU A 425 -0.09 12.58 12.62
CA GLU A 425 -0.17 14.02 12.91
C GLU A 425 -0.10 14.89 11.65
N PHE A 426 0.52 14.43 10.55
CA PHE A 426 0.43 15.13 9.26
C PHE A 426 -1.00 15.24 8.75
N PHE A 427 -1.78 14.16 8.88
CA PHE A 427 -3.19 14.17 8.53
C PHE A 427 -4.03 14.92 9.57
N TYR A 428 -3.83 14.64 10.85
CA TYR A 428 -4.63 15.28 11.91
C TYR A 428 -4.47 16.79 11.94
N CYS A 429 -3.26 17.31 11.67
CA CYS A 429 -3.03 18.75 11.57
C CYS A 429 -3.70 19.41 10.38
N THR A 430 -3.86 18.69 9.28
CA THR A 430 -4.51 19.22 8.07
C THR A 430 -6.03 19.05 8.12
N GLU A 431 -6.54 17.91 8.63
CA GLU A 431 -7.96 17.58 8.53
C GLU A 431 -8.79 17.94 9.76
N ASP A 432 -8.34 17.59 10.98
CA ASP A 432 -9.23 17.62 12.15
C ASP A 432 -9.91 18.97 12.38
N VAL A 433 -9.15 20.03 12.21
CA VAL A 433 -9.59 21.40 12.49
C VAL A 433 -9.61 22.27 11.24
N LEU A 434 -8.59 22.16 10.37
CA LEU A 434 -8.45 23.01 9.19
C LEU A 434 -9.25 22.50 7.99
N ARG A 435 -9.69 21.22 8.00
CA ARG A 435 -10.47 20.56 6.95
C ARG A 435 -9.77 20.61 5.58
N MET A 436 -8.47 20.35 5.58
CA MET A 436 -7.56 20.43 4.43
C MET A 436 -6.81 19.13 4.17
N GLY A 437 -7.34 17.98 4.62
CA GLY A 437 -6.76 16.66 4.32
C GLY A 437 -6.76 16.37 2.82
N GLY A 438 -5.84 15.53 2.38
CA GLY A 438 -5.63 15.21 0.97
C GLY A 438 -4.41 15.92 0.37
N PRO A 439 -4.49 16.45 -0.87
CA PRO A 439 -3.37 17.16 -1.50
C PRO A 439 -2.89 18.34 -0.64
N TYR A 440 -1.59 18.35 -0.31
CA TYR A 440 -1.00 19.39 0.52
C TYR A 440 -0.56 20.58 -0.33
N ASP A 441 -0.98 21.77 0.08
CA ASP A 441 -0.56 23.05 -0.51
C ASP A 441 0.00 23.92 0.62
N SER A 442 1.29 24.21 0.59
CA SER A 442 1.99 24.91 1.67
C SER A 442 1.48 26.34 1.90
N ALA A 443 1.11 27.04 0.82
CA ALA A 443 0.62 28.42 0.91
C ALA A 443 -0.78 28.47 1.52
N LYS A 444 -1.69 27.60 1.07
CA LYS A 444 -3.04 27.48 1.63
C LYS A 444 -2.99 27.03 3.09
N TYR A 445 -2.13 26.02 3.39
CA TYR A 445 -1.96 25.52 4.74
C TYR A 445 -1.43 26.59 5.69
N SER A 446 -0.37 27.32 5.28
CA SER A 446 0.20 28.42 6.09
C SER A 446 -0.84 29.51 6.37
N LYS A 447 -1.67 29.87 5.36
CA LYS A 447 -2.76 30.82 5.55
C LYS A 447 -3.80 30.32 6.54
N ALA A 448 -4.30 29.09 6.37
CA ALA A 448 -5.29 28.50 7.26
C ALA A 448 -4.78 28.38 8.70
N ALA A 449 -3.52 27.99 8.88
CA ALA A 449 -2.88 27.92 10.18
C ALA A 449 -2.72 29.31 10.83
N THR A 450 -2.37 30.33 10.05
CA THR A 450 -2.30 31.74 10.52
C THR A 450 -3.67 32.20 11.01
N ASP A 451 -4.70 32.01 10.19
CA ASP A 451 -6.08 32.41 10.53
C ASP A 451 -6.60 31.67 11.77
N TYR A 452 -6.26 30.38 11.89
CA TYR A 452 -6.60 29.56 13.04
C TYR A 452 -5.91 30.08 14.32
N CYS A 453 -4.59 30.25 14.30
CA CYS A 453 -3.82 30.70 15.45
C CYS A 453 -4.33 32.05 15.97
N ALA A 454 -4.63 33.00 15.08
CA ALA A 454 -5.15 34.32 15.40
C ALA A 454 -6.62 34.32 15.89
N THR A 455 -7.32 33.18 15.77
CA THR A 455 -8.71 33.08 16.21
C THR A 455 -8.80 33.01 17.74
N LYS A 456 -9.71 33.78 18.35
CA LYS A 456 -9.94 33.79 19.80
C LYS A 456 -10.36 32.42 20.31
N TRP A 457 -9.80 31.97 21.42
CA TRP A 457 -10.13 30.69 22.05
C TRP A 457 -11.63 30.51 22.29
N SER A 458 -12.32 31.52 22.75
CA SER A 458 -13.78 31.50 22.96
C SER A 458 -14.57 31.26 21.66
N THR A 459 -14.03 31.67 20.52
CA THR A 459 -14.64 31.39 19.22
C THR A 459 -14.39 29.94 18.78
N LEU A 460 -13.18 29.42 19.03
CA LEU A 460 -12.81 28.04 18.73
C LEU A 460 -13.67 27.03 19.52
N THR A 461 -13.85 27.30 20.84
CA THR A 461 -14.69 26.44 21.69
C THR A 461 -16.16 26.44 21.23
N LYS A 462 -16.71 27.61 20.89
CA LYS A 462 -18.07 27.69 20.30
C LYS A 462 -18.21 26.90 19.01
N ARG A 463 -17.20 26.94 18.14
CA ARG A 463 -17.19 26.13 16.90
C ARG A 463 -17.13 24.63 17.20
N LEU A 464 -16.39 24.21 18.23
CA LEU A 464 -16.34 22.81 18.68
C LEU A 464 -17.72 22.35 19.17
N ASP A 465 -18.36 23.12 20.03
CA ASP A 465 -19.69 22.85 20.56
C ASP A 465 -20.74 22.75 19.43
N SER A 466 -20.57 23.57 18.39
CA SER A 466 -21.40 23.56 17.18
C SER A 466 -21.02 22.44 16.18
N LYS A 467 -20.07 21.56 16.50
CA LYS A 467 -19.60 20.43 15.67
C LYS A 467 -19.11 20.84 14.26
N LEU A 468 -18.47 22.02 14.15
CA LEU A 468 -17.94 22.53 12.87
C LEU A 468 -16.59 21.94 12.49
N PHE A 469 -15.96 21.17 13.38
CA PHE A 469 -14.70 20.45 13.15
C PHE A 469 -14.96 18.97 12.85
N SER A 470 -13.89 18.19 12.63
CA SER A 470 -14.04 16.74 12.48
C SER A 470 -14.62 16.10 13.75
N LYS A 471 -15.24 14.92 13.61
CA LYS A 471 -15.75 14.17 14.77
C LYS A 471 -14.66 13.77 15.76
N GLN A 472 -13.41 13.81 15.34
CA GLN A 472 -12.24 13.42 16.14
C GLN A 472 -11.61 14.63 16.85
N ALA A 473 -11.98 15.85 16.48
CA ALA A 473 -11.48 17.06 17.12
C ALA A 473 -12.05 17.20 18.54
N ASP A 474 -11.17 17.33 19.51
CA ASP A 474 -11.48 17.60 20.91
C ASP A 474 -10.83 18.92 21.38
N SER A 475 -11.09 19.30 22.61
CA SER A 475 -10.52 20.53 23.22
C SER A 475 -8.99 20.48 23.23
N SER A 476 -8.38 19.31 23.42
CA SER A 476 -6.91 19.16 23.41
C SER A 476 -6.35 19.38 22.00
N ARG A 477 -7.03 18.85 20.98
CA ARG A 477 -6.68 19.11 19.58
C ARG A 477 -6.73 20.61 19.26
N LEU A 478 -7.80 21.29 19.65
CA LEU A 478 -7.92 22.74 19.43
C LEU A 478 -6.82 23.53 20.14
N LYS A 479 -6.54 23.19 21.39
CA LYS A 479 -5.52 23.85 22.19
C LYS A 479 -4.15 23.81 21.51
N TYR A 480 -3.74 22.67 21.00
CA TYR A 480 -2.40 22.45 20.48
C TYR A 480 -2.29 22.55 18.95
N GLN A 481 -3.37 22.81 18.24
CA GLN A 481 -3.37 22.86 16.78
C GLN A 481 -2.36 23.89 16.23
N CYS A 482 -2.28 25.08 16.82
CA CYS A 482 -1.34 26.11 16.37
C CYS A 482 0.12 25.62 16.48
N PHE A 483 0.50 25.06 17.62
CA PHE A 483 1.83 24.46 17.83
C PHE A 483 2.11 23.33 16.84
N LYS A 484 1.19 22.36 16.78
CA LYS A 484 1.37 21.16 15.94
C LYS A 484 1.44 21.52 14.46
N SER A 485 0.65 22.49 14.02
CA SER A 485 0.73 23.02 12.65
C SER A 485 2.08 23.66 12.35
N ALA A 486 2.60 24.48 13.27
CA ALA A 486 3.92 25.11 13.11
C ALA A 486 5.04 24.05 13.12
N TRP A 487 4.94 23.04 13.98
CA TRP A 487 5.87 21.93 14.04
C TRP A 487 5.89 21.13 12.74
N MET A 488 4.71 20.69 12.26
CA MET A 488 4.57 19.97 11.00
C MET A 488 5.18 20.77 9.82
N PHE A 489 4.85 22.06 9.73
CA PHE A 489 5.37 22.92 8.67
C PHE A 489 6.90 23.03 8.69
N GLN A 490 7.48 23.19 9.90
CA GLN A 490 8.93 23.27 10.05
C GLN A 490 9.61 21.93 9.79
N VAL A 491 9.02 20.82 10.19
CA VAL A 491 9.52 19.48 9.87
C VAL A 491 9.57 19.26 8.36
N LEU A 492 8.51 19.60 7.64
CA LEU A 492 8.45 19.44 6.19
C LEU A 492 9.47 20.31 5.44
N HIS A 493 9.42 21.62 5.68
CA HIS A 493 10.13 22.58 4.82
C HIS A 493 11.52 22.95 5.32
N SER A 494 11.76 22.95 6.64
CA SER A 494 13.08 23.21 7.22
C SER A 494 13.82 21.91 7.58
N GLY A 495 13.10 20.89 8.04
CA GLY A 495 13.65 19.60 8.44
C GLY A 495 13.98 18.71 7.25
N PHE A 496 12.99 18.29 6.49
CA PHE A 496 13.17 17.38 5.35
C PHE A 496 13.38 18.11 4.01
N ARG A 497 13.32 19.45 4.01
CA ARG A 497 13.52 20.32 2.83
C ARG A 497 12.56 20.06 1.66
N PHE A 498 11.35 19.62 1.93
CA PHE A 498 10.33 19.57 0.88
C PHE A 498 10.14 20.96 0.27
N PRO A 499 10.21 21.10 -1.07
CA PRO A 499 9.93 22.37 -1.72
C PRO A 499 8.52 22.86 -1.37
N LYS A 500 8.34 24.18 -1.22
CA LYS A 500 7.02 24.73 -0.85
C LYS A 500 5.98 24.56 -1.96
N ASP A 501 6.43 24.43 -3.19
CA ASP A 501 5.65 24.23 -4.40
C ASP A 501 5.55 22.76 -4.82
N TYR A 502 5.99 21.82 -3.97
CA TYR A 502 5.95 20.39 -4.26
C TYR A 502 4.49 19.86 -4.31
N PRO A 503 3.99 19.44 -5.50
CA PRO A 503 2.57 19.13 -5.69
C PRO A 503 2.19 17.69 -5.29
N SER A 504 3.18 16.80 -5.16
CA SER A 504 2.96 15.36 -5.02
C SER A 504 3.01 14.88 -3.56
N LEU A 505 2.73 15.79 -2.60
CA LEU A 505 2.54 15.45 -1.19
C LEU A 505 1.04 15.39 -0.87
N ARG A 506 0.62 14.31 -0.25
CA ARG A 506 -0.75 14.12 0.25
C ARG A 506 -0.73 13.79 1.73
N THR A 507 -1.75 14.23 2.46
CA THR A 507 -1.98 13.82 3.84
C THR A 507 -3.20 12.92 3.89
N ALA A 508 -3.11 11.78 4.56
CA ALA A 508 -4.18 10.79 4.57
C ALA A 508 -4.23 10.02 5.90
N GLN A 509 -5.44 9.68 6.34
CA GLN A 509 -5.69 8.65 7.33
C GLN A 509 -6.06 7.35 6.63
N LEU A 510 -6.85 7.47 5.57
CA LEU A 510 -7.32 6.38 4.76
C LEU A 510 -6.81 6.58 3.33
N VAL A 511 -6.40 5.49 2.72
CA VAL A 511 -6.13 5.44 1.28
C VAL A 511 -7.07 4.40 0.70
N TYR A 512 -7.91 4.81 -0.25
CA TYR A 512 -9.00 3.98 -0.78
C TYR A 512 -9.88 3.38 0.33
N ASP A 513 -10.23 4.22 1.33
CA ASP A 513 -11.02 3.86 2.52
C ASP A 513 -10.48 2.70 3.36
N LYS A 514 -9.23 2.35 3.13
CA LYS A 514 -8.46 1.47 4.01
C LYS A 514 -7.62 2.33 4.93
N GLU A 515 -7.73 2.09 6.22
CA GLU A 515 -6.82 2.69 7.17
C GLU A 515 -5.42 2.17 6.87
N VAL A 516 -4.53 3.06 6.39
CA VAL A 516 -3.14 2.68 6.14
C VAL A 516 -2.43 2.65 7.47
N GLN A 517 -2.18 1.45 7.93
CA GLN A 517 -1.47 1.18 9.17
C GLN A 517 -0.16 0.48 8.85
N TRP A 518 0.89 0.83 9.57
CA TRP A 518 2.16 0.11 9.50
C TRP A 518 2.00 -1.38 9.85
N THR A 519 0.98 -1.73 10.62
CA THR A 519 0.63 -3.11 10.99
C THR A 519 0.27 -3.99 9.78
N LEU A 520 -0.32 -3.41 8.72
CA LEU A 520 -0.56 -4.13 7.46
C LEU A 520 0.77 -4.52 6.79
N GLY A 521 1.73 -3.59 6.75
CA GLY A 521 3.06 -3.88 6.21
C GLY A 521 3.82 -4.88 7.10
N ALA A 522 3.64 -4.80 8.42
CA ALA A 522 4.25 -5.74 9.35
C ALA A 522 3.71 -7.16 9.13
N ILE A 523 2.40 -7.36 9.02
CA ILE A 523 1.83 -8.69 8.78
C ILE A 523 2.28 -9.23 7.42
N LEU A 524 2.25 -8.42 6.36
CA LEU A 524 2.72 -8.81 5.04
C LEU A 524 4.18 -9.28 5.08
N PHE A 525 5.05 -8.50 5.72
CA PHE A 525 6.47 -8.83 5.83
C PHE A 525 6.72 -10.09 6.67
N LYS A 526 6.07 -10.21 7.82
CA LYS A 526 6.27 -11.34 8.74
C LYS A 526 5.69 -12.65 8.21
N THR A 527 4.63 -12.59 7.40
CA THR A 527 3.97 -13.78 6.83
C THR A 527 4.43 -14.11 5.41
N ARG A 528 5.35 -13.35 4.81
CA ARG A 528 5.77 -13.50 3.41
C ARG A 528 6.26 -14.90 3.01
N PHE A 529 6.74 -15.69 3.96
CA PHE A 529 7.21 -17.06 3.72
C PHE A 529 6.16 -18.14 4.00
N LEU A 530 4.97 -17.80 4.50
CA LEU A 530 3.90 -18.77 4.72
C LEU A 530 3.47 -19.53 3.45
N PRO A 531 3.44 -18.90 2.24
CA PRO A 531 3.14 -19.61 1.02
C PRO A 531 4.03 -20.81 0.72
N LEU A 532 5.31 -20.77 1.10
CA LEU A 532 6.23 -21.90 0.90
C LEU A 532 5.81 -23.14 1.69
N ARG A 533 5.29 -22.97 2.90
CA ARG A 533 4.76 -24.06 3.72
C ARG A 533 3.51 -24.68 3.09
N ASP A 534 2.64 -23.85 2.55
CA ASP A 534 1.39 -24.30 1.94
C ASP A 534 1.66 -25.04 0.63
N LEU A 535 2.62 -24.58 -0.18
CA LEU A 535 3.06 -25.25 -1.40
C LEU A 535 3.67 -26.63 -1.12
N GLN A 536 4.45 -26.78 -0.04
CA GLN A 536 4.96 -28.08 0.39
C GLN A 536 3.83 -29.03 0.77
N ALA A 537 2.81 -28.55 1.47
CA ALA A 537 1.65 -29.33 1.86
C ALA A 537 0.76 -29.72 0.67
N GLU A 538 0.64 -28.87 -0.36
CA GLU A 538 -0.12 -29.13 -1.58
C GLU A 538 0.64 -30.01 -2.58
N SER A 539 1.95 -29.89 -2.68
CA SER A 539 2.77 -30.71 -3.59
C SER A 539 2.67 -32.20 -3.28
N PHE A 540 2.46 -32.56 -2.00
CA PHE A 540 2.13 -33.93 -1.59
C PHE A 540 0.73 -34.38 -2.01
N LYS A 541 -0.22 -33.45 -2.24
CA LYS A 541 -1.60 -33.76 -2.65
C LYS A 541 -1.82 -33.67 -4.18
N GLN A 542 -1.01 -32.93 -4.92
CA GLN A 542 -1.24 -32.58 -6.32
C GLN A 542 -0.22 -33.15 -7.30
N GLY A 543 0.58 -34.14 -6.92
CA GLY A 543 1.61 -34.75 -7.79
C GLY A 543 1.14 -35.25 -9.17
N HIS A 544 -0.12 -35.09 -9.53
CA HIS A 544 -0.66 -35.64 -10.79
C HIS A 544 -1.56 -34.74 -11.64
N SER A 545 -1.94 -33.52 -11.22
CA SER A 545 -2.96 -32.80 -12.01
C SER A 545 -2.53 -31.47 -12.69
N ASN A 546 -1.41 -30.89 -12.35
CA ASN A 546 -1.08 -29.53 -12.83
C ASN A 546 -0.53 -29.45 -14.27
N TRP A 547 0.10 -30.50 -14.82
CA TRP A 547 0.56 -30.48 -16.22
C TRP A 547 -0.60 -30.54 -17.22
N LEU A 548 -1.76 -31.07 -16.82
CA LEU A 548 -2.98 -31.12 -17.66
C LEU A 548 -3.73 -29.77 -17.70
N ARG A 549 -3.55 -28.88 -16.72
CA ARG A 549 -4.29 -27.61 -16.63
C ARG A 549 -3.80 -26.49 -17.55
N SER A 550 -2.54 -26.49 -17.96
CA SER A 550 -2.00 -25.53 -18.94
C SER A 550 -1.99 -26.08 -20.37
N SER A 551 -2.54 -27.27 -20.60
CA SER A 551 -2.59 -27.91 -21.90
C SER A 551 -3.75 -27.35 -22.74
N PHE A 552 -3.51 -27.24 -24.04
CA PHE A 552 -4.46 -26.91 -25.11
C PHE A 552 -5.82 -27.65 -24.99
N VAL A 553 -5.83 -28.85 -24.41
CA VAL A 553 -7.02 -29.66 -24.17
C VAL A 553 -8.01 -29.02 -23.17
N TYR A 554 -7.55 -28.13 -22.31
CA TYR A 554 -8.41 -27.48 -21.31
C TYR A 554 -9.22 -26.30 -21.86
N ASN A 555 -8.89 -25.80 -23.04
CA ASN A 555 -9.74 -24.84 -23.74
C ASN A 555 -10.75 -25.59 -24.61
N HIS A 556 -11.85 -26.02 -24.00
CA HIS A 556 -12.90 -26.81 -24.66
C HIS A 556 -13.36 -26.19 -25.97
N TYR A 557 -13.46 -24.88 -26.07
CA TYR A 557 -13.88 -24.19 -27.31
C TYR A 557 -12.87 -24.35 -28.43
N LEU A 558 -11.58 -24.23 -28.12
CA LEU A 558 -10.49 -24.41 -29.12
C LEU A 558 -10.38 -25.86 -29.56
N PHE A 559 -10.52 -26.81 -28.65
CA PHE A 559 -10.53 -28.23 -28.92
C PHE A 559 -11.70 -28.64 -29.84
N PHE A 560 -12.93 -28.19 -29.51
CA PHE A 560 -14.10 -28.44 -30.36
C PHE A 560 -14.01 -27.72 -31.70
N ALA A 561 -13.45 -26.51 -31.78
CA ALA A 561 -13.21 -25.80 -33.03
C ALA A 561 -12.23 -26.58 -33.95
N CYS A 562 -11.15 -27.13 -33.39
CA CYS A 562 -10.21 -27.96 -34.16
C CYS A 562 -10.88 -29.25 -34.67
N ILE A 563 -11.67 -29.94 -33.85
CA ILE A 563 -12.43 -31.13 -34.29
C ILE A 563 -13.40 -30.76 -35.40
N LEU A 564 -14.13 -29.66 -35.29
CA LEU A 564 -15.08 -29.19 -36.28
C LEU A 564 -14.38 -28.92 -37.63
N VAL A 565 -13.23 -28.26 -37.62
CA VAL A 565 -12.43 -28.00 -38.84
C VAL A 565 -11.97 -29.30 -39.49
N VAL A 566 -11.51 -30.28 -38.73
CA VAL A 566 -11.09 -31.58 -39.24
C VAL A 566 -12.27 -32.33 -39.84
N LEU A 567 -13.42 -32.36 -39.15
CA LEU A 567 -14.63 -33.02 -39.67
C LEU A 567 -15.14 -32.36 -40.97
N LEU A 568 -15.07 -31.03 -41.05
CA LEU A 568 -15.47 -30.27 -42.23
C LEU A 568 -14.52 -30.53 -43.41
N ALA A 569 -13.22 -30.64 -43.14
CA ALA A 569 -12.22 -31.02 -44.16
C ALA A 569 -12.45 -32.45 -44.69
N ILE A 570 -12.74 -33.40 -43.81
CA ILE A 570 -13.08 -34.79 -44.19
C ILE A 570 -14.37 -34.80 -45.02
N LEU A 571 -15.39 -34.10 -44.61
CA LEU A 571 -16.66 -33.99 -45.33
C LEU A 571 -16.46 -33.42 -46.75
N LEU A 572 -15.71 -32.33 -46.86
CA LEU A 572 -15.39 -31.72 -48.15
C LEU A 572 -14.57 -32.67 -49.05
N TYR A 573 -13.66 -33.42 -48.45
CA TYR A 573 -12.89 -34.45 -49.19
C TYR A 573 -13.79 -35.56 -49.69
N ILE A 574 -14.69 -36.10 -48.89
CA ILE A 574 -15.68 -37.13 -49.29
C ILE A 574 -16.60 -36.59 -50.40
N LEU A 575 -17.12 -35.38 -50.28
CA LEU A 575 -17.94 -34.75 -51.31
C LEU A 575 -17.16 -34.57 -52.62
N ARG A 576 -15.87 -34.23 -52.55
CA ARG A 576 -14.99 -34.15 -53.73
C ARG A 576 -14.81 -35.52 -54.39
N LEU A 577 -14.54 -36.57 -53.62
CA LEU A 577 -14.43 -37.94 -54.13
C LEU A 577 -15.72 -38.40 -54.80
N ARG A 578 -16.87 -38.17 -54.16
CA ARG A 578 -18.19 -38.49 -54.76
C ARG A 578 -18.42 -37.77 -56.09
N ARG A 579 -18.03 -36.48 -56.19
CA ARG A 579 -18.13 -35.72 -57.44
C ARG A 579 -17.18 -36.21 -58.52
N ILE A 580 -15.99 -36.69 -58.17
CA ILE A 580 -15.04 -37.29 -59.13
C ILE A 580 -15.63 -38.60 -59.62
N HIS A 581 -16.09 -39.45 -58.71
CA HIS A 581 -16.67 -40.73 -59.06
C HIS A 581 -17.94 -40.59 -59.94
N GLN A 582 -18.82 -39.64 -59.63
CA GLN A 582 -19.97 -39.35 -60.50
C GLN A 582 -19.57 -38.77 -61.85
N ARG A 583 -18.45 -38.11 -61.99
CA ARG A 583 -17.92 -37.66 -63.29
C ARG A 583 -17.34 -38.82 -64.09
N GLU A 584 -16.60 -39.69 -63.42
CA GLU A 584 -16.07 -40.92 -64.06
C GLU A 584 -17.21 -41.84 -64.56
N GLN A 585 -18.25 -42.00 -63.71
CA GLN A 585 -19.44 -42.79 -64.17
C GLN A 585 -20.12 -42.13 -65.38
N ARG A 586 -20.34 -40.82 -65.38
CA ARG A 586 -20.93 -40.13 -66.53
C ARG A 586 -20.05 -40.17 -67.80
N GLN A 587 -18.72 -40.17 -67.59
CA GLN A 587 -17.80 -40.34 -68.74
C GLN A 587 -17.82 -41.75 -69.24
N ALA A 588 -17.92 -42.77 -68.36
CA ALA A 588 -18.08 -44.17 -68.78
C ALA A 588 -19.40 -44.42 -69.54
N GLU A 589 -20.52 -43.86 -68.97
CA GLU A 589 -21.84 -43.93 -69.64
C GLU A 589 -21.83 -43.23 -71.02
N ALA A 590 -21.13 -42.06 -71.10
CA ALA A 590 -21.01 -41.35 -72.39
C ALA A 590 -20.12 -42.15 -73.41
N LEU A 591 -19.10 -42.84 -72.94
CA LEU A 591 -18.27 -43.73 -73.78
C LEU A 591 -19.07 -44.96 -74.24
N ASP A 592 -19.84 -45.60 -73.35
CA ASP A 592 -20.71 -46.73 -73.74
C ASP A 592 -21.75 -46.30 -74.77
N LEU A 593 -22.35 -45.10 -74.63
CA LEU A 593 -23.27 -44.59 -75.67
C LEU A 593 -22.60 -44.37 -77.03
N LEU A 594 -21.34 -43.85 -77.00
CA LEU A 594 -20.56 -43.72 -78.27
C LEU A 594 -20.24 -45.03 -78.91
N TRP A 595 -19.92 -46.05 -78.12
CA TRP A 595 -19.68 -47.44 -78.68
C TRP A 595 -20.95 -48.06 -79.23
N VAL A 596 -22.13 -47.81 -78.71
CA VAL A 596 -23.42 -48.22 -79.19
C VAL A 596 -23.75 -47.53 -80.54
N GLU A 597 -23.51 -46.21 -80.65
CA GLU A 597 -23.72 -45.46 -81.89
C GLU A 597 -22.76 -45.90 -83.02
N GLU A 598 -21.46 -46.18 -82.71
CA GLU A 598 -20.52 -46.69 -83.67
C GLU A 598 -20.87 -48.14 -84.12
N GLY A 599 -21.43 -48.95 -83.16
CA GLY A 599 -21.89 -50.33 -83.50
C GLY A 599 -23.11 -50.35 -84.42
N GLU A 600 -24.05 -49.39 -84.28
CA GLU A 600 -25.20 -49.30 -85.21
C GLU A 600 -24.81 -48.71 -86.57
N ALA A 601 -23.80 -47.84 -86.64
CA ALA A 601 -23.29 -47.33 -87.93
C ALA A 601 -22.50 -48.32 -88.75
N LEU A 602 -22.03 -49.44 -88.14
CA LEU A 602 -21.34 -50.54 -88.83
C LEU A 602 -22.30 -51.67 -89.33
N LEU A 603 -23.59 -51.63 -88.93
CA LEU A 603 -24.62 -52.60 -89.31
C LEU A 603 -25.64 -52.02 -90.31
N ALA A 604 -25.53 -50.77 -90.72
CA ALA A 604 -26.28 -50.18 -91.84
C ALA A 604 -25.37 -50.01 -93.06
#